data_46d26e6ecd3e9ff9f863bf8c082313ae
#
_entry.id   46d26e6ecd3e9ff9f863bf8c082313ae
#
_cell.length_a   1.000
_cell.length_b   1.000
_cell.length_c   1.000
_cell.angle_alpha   90.00
_cell.angle_beta   90.00
_cell.angle_gamma   90.00
#
_symmetry.space_group_name_H-M   'P 1'
#
loop_
_entity.id
_entity.type
_entity.pdbx_description
1 polymer ?
#
loop_
_entity_poly.entity_id
_entity_poly.type
_entity_poly.pdbx_seq_one_letter_code
_entity_poly.pdbx_strand_id
1 'polypeptide(L)'
;MPKIELIQGDCSEKMKDITDGSIDMVLTSPPYDNLRTYNGSLVWGEHIWKPVVQELFRVIKDGGVVVWVVGDATIKGSETGTSFKQALYFKEVGFNLHDTMIYAKNNPIPLTHNRYEQQFEYMFILSKGKPKTFNPILIDCKNVGVEYNIKRPQVYDKSAKRHNRDEVIKTKSTKQNFNIWFYSVGIDKKQDTGHVAPFPEKLSHDHIVSWSNE
;
A
#
# COMPACT_ATOMS: atom_id res chain seq x y z
N MET A 1 -14.99 -2.09 -23.56
CA MET A 1 -15.15 -1.36 -22.30
C MET A 1 -14.81 -2.31 -21.17
N PRO A 2 -14.13 -1.88 -20.12
CA PRO A 2 -13.88 -2.73 -18.97
C PRO A 2 -15.20 -3.20 -18.37
N LYS A 3 -15.27 -4.48 -18.00
CA LYS A 3 -16.43 -5.05 -17.31
C LYS A 3 -16.32 -4.67 -15.83
N ILE A 4 -17.36 -4.02 -15.31
CA ILE A 4 -17.48 -3.73 -13.87
C ILE A 4 -18.51 -4.70 -13.30
N GLU A 5 -18.15 -5.35 -12.19
CA GLU A 5 -19.02 -6.26 -11.46
C GLU A 5 -19.05 -5.85 -9.99
N LEU A 6 -20.25 -5.62 -9.46
CA LEU A 6 -20.47 -5.26 -8.06
C LEU A 6 -21.04 -6.46 -7.33
N ILE A 7 -20.30 -6.94 -6.33
CA ILE A 7 -20.68 -8.11 -5.52
C ILE A 7 -20.95 -7.63 -4.09
N GLN A 8 -22.20 -7.73 -3.66
CA GLN A 8 -22.61 -7.37 -2.30
C GLN A 8 -22.51 -8.58 -1.36
N GLY A 9 -21.93 -8.38 -0.18
CA GLY A 9 -21.85 -9.39 0.88
C GLY A 9 -20.57 -9.30 1.70
N ASP A 10 -20.41 -10.23 2.64
CA ASP A 10 -19.16 -10.39 3.37
C ASP A 10 -18.05 -10.83 2.41
N CYS A 11 -16.92 -10.10 2.42
CA CYS A 11 -15.85 -10.34 1.45
C CYS A 11 -15.18 -11.71 1.65
N SER A 12 -15.10 -12.22 2.89
CA SER A 12 -14.52 -13.55 3.16
C SER A 12 -15.38 -14.67 2.57
N GLU A 13 -16.71 -14.49 2.58
CA GLU A 13 -17.64 -15.45 1.97
C GLU A 13 -17.67 -15.31 0.45
N LYS A 14 -17.72 -14.06 -0.06
CA LYS A 14 -17.80 -13.80 -1.50
C LYS A 14 -16.51 -14.16 -2.25
N MET A 15 -15.36 -14.04 -1.61
CA MET A 15 -14.13 -14.49 -2.22
C MET A 15 -14.09 -16.00 -2.47
N LYS A 16 -14.84 -16.82 -1.75
CA LYS A 16 -14.93 -18.28 -1.99
C LYS A 16 -15.43 -18.62 -3.40
N ASP A 17 -16.24 -17.75 -4.00
CA ASP A 17 -16.74 -17.90 -5.35
C ASP A 17 -15.71 -17.46 -6.42
N ILE A 18 -14.60 -16.85 -6.01
CA ILE A 18 -13.54 -16.40 -6.92
C ILE A 18 -12.53 -17.54 -7.13
N THR A 19 -12.19 -17.76 -8.38
CA THR A 19 -11.22 -18.80 -8.77
C THR A 19 -9.82 -18.53 -8.18
N ASP A 20 -9.14 -19.57 -7.74
CA ASP A 20 -7.77 -19.50 -7.24
C ASP A 20 -6.83 -18.88 -8.28
N GLY A 21 -5.98 -17.96 -7.84
CA GLY A 21 -4.97 -17.34 -8.68
C GLY A 21 -5.55 -16.60 -9.90
N SER A 22 -6.72 -15.99 -9.77
CA SER A 22 -7.40 -15.28 -10.87
C SER A 22 -7.30 -13.76 -10.80
N ILE A 23 -6.96 -13.19 -9.64
CA ILE A 23 -6.93 -11.75 -9.40
C ILE A 23 -5.50 -11.22 -9.55
N ASP A 24 -5.33 -10.19 -10.36
CA ASP A 24 -4.02 -9.54 -10.57
C ASP A 24 -3.65 -8.60 -9.43
N MET A 25 -4.63 -7.84 -8.93
CA MET A 25 -4.43 -6.83 -7.90
C MET A 25 -5.63 -6.70 -6.98
N VAL A 26 -5.37 -6.46 -5.70
CA VAL A 26 -6.38 -6.00 -4.72
C VAL A 26 -5.91 -4.68 -4.10
N LEU A 27 -6.82 -3.72 -3.99
CA LEU A 27 -6.62 -2.49 -3.24
C LEU A 27 -7.75 -2.36 -2.21
N THR A 28 -7.39 -2.25 -0.94
CA THR A 28 -8.38 -2.15 0.13
C THR A 28 -7.84 -1.42 1.35
N SER A 29 -8.76 -0.84 2.13
CA SER A 29 -8.52 -0.29 3.46
C SER A 29 -9.49 -0.94 4.42
N PRO A 30 -9.06 -1.89 5.22
CA PRO A 30 -9.91 -2.49 6.23
C PRO A 30 -10.23 -1.50 7.35
N PRO A 31 -11.18 -1.79 8.23
CA PRO A 31 -11.37 -1.00 9.45
C PRO A 31 -10.08 -0.90 10.27
N TYR A 32 -9.82 0.28 10.85
CA TYR A 32 -8.68 0.51 11.72
C TYR A 32 -9.11 0.26 13.17
N ASP A 33 -8.94 -0.95 13.65
CA ASP A 33 -9.43 -1.37 14.96
C ASP A 33 -10.92 -0.99 15.15
N ASN A 34 -11.27 -0.46 16.30
CA ASN A 34 -12.62 0.02 16.61
C ASN A 34 -12.72 1.56 16.54
N LEU A 35 -11.89 2.23 15.72
CA LEU A 35 -11.90 3.69 15.58
C LEU A 35 -13.23 4.24 15.05
N ARG A 36 -14.04 3.42 14.38
CA ARG A 36 -15.33 3.81 13.83
C ARG A 36 -16.39 2.77 14.15
N THR A 37 -17.55 3.22 14.52
CA THR A 37 -18.74 2.38 14.63
C THR A 37 -19.39 2.28 13.25
N TYR A 38 -19.22 1.15 12.59
CA TYR A 38 -19.96 0.84 11.37
C TYR A 38 -21.39 0.38 11.75
N ASN A 39 -22.22 1.34 12.19
CA ASN A 39 -23.61 1.11 12.66
C ASN A 39 -23.76 0.03 13.74
N GLY A 40 -22.73 -0.19 14.56
CA GLY A 40 -22.74 -1.18 15.63
C GLY A 40 -22.70 -2.64 15.20
N SER A 41 -22.55 -2.90 13.90
CA SER A 41 -22.70 -4.24 13.34
C SER A 41 -21.40 -5.04 13.21
N LEU A 42 -20.24 -4.44 13.41
CA LEU A 42 -18.95 -5.10 13.20
C LEU A 42 -18.03 -4.96 14.39
N VAL A 43 -17.68 -6.10 15.01
CA VAL A 43 -16.57 -6.17 15.95
C VAL A 43 -15.31 -6.56 15.16
N TRP A 44 -14.52 -5.57 14.77
CA TRP A 44 -13.29 -5.78 14.02
C TRP A 44 -12.21 -6.43 14.91
N GLY A 45 -11.53 -7.44 14.38
CA GLY A 45 -10.46 -8.15 15.09
C GLY A 45 -9.79 -9.22 14.25
N GLU A 46 -8.87 -9.95 14.87
CA GLU A 46 -8.08 -11.00 14.18
C GLU A 46 -8.96 -12.09 13.55
N HIS A 47 -10.07 -12.41 14.18
CA HIS A 47 -11.04 -13.40 13.70
C HIS A 47 -11.73 -12.97 12.39
N ILE A 48 -11.70 -11.68 12.05
CA ILE A 48 -12.25 -11.14 10.79
C ILE A 48 -11.16 -11.04 9.73
N TRP A 49 -10.06 -10.33 10.02
CA TRP A 49 -9.10 -10.04 8.97
C TRP A 49 -8.16 -11.21 8.63
N LYS A 50 -7.90 -12.15 9.55
CA LYS A 50 -7.06 -13.33 9.25
C LYS A 50 -7.65 -14.22 8.15
N PRO A 51 -8.94 -14.63 8.19
CA PRO A 51 -9.56 -15.36 7.08
C PRO A 51 -9.52 -14.57 5.76
N VAL A 52 -9.75 -13.25 5.80
CA VAL A 52 -9.64 -12.40 4.61
C VAL A 52 -8.26 -12.48 3.99
N VAL A 53 -7.19 -12.39 4.80
CA VAL A 53 -5.80 -12.50 4.30
C VAL A 53 -5.52 -13.85 3.67
N GLN A 54 -6.05 -14.94 4.23
CA GLN A 54 -5.90 -16.29 3.66
C GLN A 54 -6.61 -16.40 2.30
N GLU A 55 -7.83 -15.88 2.19
CA GLU A 55 -8.56 -15.85 0.92
C GLU A 55 -7.87 -14.95 -0.12
N LEU A 56 -7.33 -13.82 0.28
CA LEU A 56 -6.54 -12.96 -0.59
C LEU A 56 -5.32 -13.73 -1.17
N PHE A 57 -4.63 -14.52 -0.35
CA PHE A 57 -3.51 -15.33 -0.84
C PHE A 57 -3.95 -16.39 -1.84
N ARG A 58 -5.13 -17.00 -1.64
CA ARG A 58 -5.69 -17.98 -2.56
C ARG A 58 -6.04 -17.36 -3.91
N VAL A 59 -6.78 -16.24 -3.91
CA VAL A 59 -7.32 -15.66 -5.14
C VAL A 59 -6.29 -14.86 -5.96
N ILE A 60 -5.26 -14.30 -5.31
CA ILE A 60 -4.20 -13.55 -6.00
C ILE A 60 -3.34 -14.48 -6.86
N LYS A 61 -3.07 -14.05 -8.09
CA LYS A 61 -2.12 -14.70 -9.02
C LYS A 61 -0.70 -14.68 -8.47
N ASP A 62 0.12 -15.62 -8.89
CA ASP A 62 1.57 -15.54 -8.70
C ASP A 62 2.12 -14.30 -9.40
N GLY A 63 2.77 -13.41 -8.64
CA GLY A 63 3.22 -12.10 -9.07
C GLY A 63 2.15 -11.00 -8.99
N GLY A 64 0.97 -11.32 -8.50
CA GLY A 64 -0.07 -10.32 -8.18
C GLY A 64 0.21 -9.59 -6.86
N VAL A 65 -0.48 -8.48 -6.65
CA VAL A 65 -0.22 -7.52 -5.58
C VAL A 65 -1.48 -7.22 -4.76
N VAL A 66 -1.33 -7.16 -3.45
CA VAL A 66 -2.33 -6.61 -2.53
C VAL A 66 -1.79 -5.31 -1.97
N VAL A 67 -2.51 -4.21 -2.15
CA VAL A 67 -2.28 -2.94 -1.48
C VAL A 67 -3.21 -2.86 -0.28
N TRP A 68 -2.63 -2.90 0.90
CA TRP A 68 -3.34 -2.91 2.18
C TRP A 68 -3.09 -1.59 2.91
N VAL A 69 -4.09 -0.70 2.93
CA VAL A 69 -3.97 0.62 3.54
C VAL A 69 -4.55 0.58 4.93
N VAL A 70 -3.74 0.90 5.94
CA VAL A 70 -4.11 0.74 7.34
C VAL A 70 -3.41 1.74 8.25
N GLY A 71 -4.09 2.11 9.33
CA GLY A 71 -3.52 2.87 10.45
C GLY A 71 -3.80 2.17 11.77
N ASP A 72 -3.23 2.70 12.84
CA ASP A 72 -3.41 2.19 14.20
C ASP A 72 -4.32 3.11 15.02
N ALA A 73 -5.12 2.52 15.92
CA ALA A 73 -5.79 3.28 16.95
C ALA A 73 -4.83 3.63 18.10
N THR A 74 -5.09 4.74 18.77
CA THR A 74 -4.44 5.06 20.05
C THR A 74 -5.41 4.80 21.19
N ILE A 75 -5.11 3.84 22.05
CA ILE A 75 -5.94 3.46 23.19
C ILE A 75 -5.14 3.67 24.47
N LYS A 76 -5.69 4.46 25.40
CA LYS A 76 -5.04 4.78 26.70
C LYS A 76 -3.58 5.25 26.55
N GLY A 77 -3.30 6.05 25.54
CA GLY A 77 -1.98 6.60 25.29
C GLY A 77 -0.99 5.67 24.58
N SER A 78 -1.41 4.50 24.10
CA SER A 78 -0.61 3.57 23.34
C SER A 78 -1.23 3.29 21.97
N GLU A 79 -0.41 3.27 20.92
CA GLU A 79 -0.84 2.75 19.62
C GLU A 79 -1.05 1.23 19.73
N THR A 80 -2.05 0.73 19.02
CA THR A 80 -2.40 -0.70 19.06
C THR A 80 -1.36 -1.59 18.38
N GLY A 81 -0.65 -1.06 17.38
CA GLY A 81 0.28 -1.82 16.56
C GLY A 81 -0.40 -2.90 15.71
N THR A 82 -1.70 -2.77 15.48
CA THR A 82 -2.48 -3.74 14.68
C THR A 82 -2.02 -3.76 13.23
N SER A 83 -1.62 -2.62 12.67
CA SER A 83 -1.07 -2.52 11.33
C SER A 83 0.16 -3.43 11.16
N PHE A 84 1.07 -3.43 12.12
CA PHE A 84 2.27 -4.29 12.11
C PHE A 84 1.90 -5.78 12.26
N LYS A 85 0.95 -6.11 13.12
CA LYS A 85 0.46 -7.50 13.26
C LYS A 85 -0.12 -8.00 11.95
N GLN A 86 -0.90 -7.18 11.25
CA GLN A 86 -1.47 -7.52 9.96
C GLN A 86 -0.35 -7.74 8.92
N ALA A 87 0.60 -6.81 8.78
CA ALA A 87 1.71 -6.95 7.86
C ALA A 87 2.55 -8.22 8.11
N LEU A 88 2.80 -8.57 9.38
CA LEU A 88 3.52 -9.78 9.74
C LEU A 88 2.70 -11.04 9.43
N TYR A 89 1.40 -11.03 9.68
CA TYR A 89 0.54 -12.16 9.36
C TYR A 89 0.44 -12.43 7.84
N PHE A 90 0.40 -11.38 7.01
CA PHE A 90 0.52 -11.55 5.57
C PHE A 90 1.79 -12.34 5.19
N LYS A 91 2.92 -12.06 5.85
CA LYS A 91 4.16 -12.83 5.63
C LYS A 91 4.05 -14.27 6.12
N GLU A 92 3.39 -14.53 7.25
CA GLU A 92 3.15 -15.89 7.76
C GLU A 92 2.30 -16.72 6.78
N VAL A 93 1.30 -16.10 6.14
CA VAL A 93 0.45 -16.74 5.12
C VAL A 93 1.23 -17.02 3.81
N GLY A 94 2.33 -16.31 3.56
CA GLY A 94 3.19 -16.55 2.40
C GLY A 94 3.39 -15.37 1.47
N PHE A 95 2.80 -14.20 1.75
CA PHE A 95 3.10 -12.98 1.00
C PHE A 95 4.50 -12.44 1.30
N ASN A 96 5.13 -11.85 0.31
CA ASN A 96 6.25 -10.95 0.53
C ASN A 96 5.72 -9.56 0.92
N LEU A 97 6.25 -8.97 1.98
CA LEU A 97 6.13 -7.53 2.19
C LEU A 97 7.09 -6.84 1.21
N HIS A 98 6.57 -6.49 0.03
CA HIS A 98 7.37 -5.97 -1.09
C HIS A 98 7.85 -4.54 -0.83
N ASP A 99 6.97 -3.68 -0.33
CA ASP A 99 7.30 -2.31 0.06
C ASP A 99 6.40 -1.84 1.21
N THR A 100 6.90 -0.91 2.01
CA THR A 100 6.13 -0.16 3.00
C THR A 100 6.04 1.28 2.53
N MET A 101 4.93 1.62 1.89
CA MET A 101 4.66 2.97 1.43
C MET A 101 3.88 3.77 2.49
N ILE A 102 3.94 5.08 2.39
CA ILE A 102 3.25 6.00 3.29
C ILE A 102 2.25 6.86 2.52
N TYR A 103 1.01 6.81 2.94
CA TYR A 103 0.00 7.81 2.59
C TYR A 103 0.11 8.98 3.56
N ALA A 104 0.72 10.07 3.15
CA ALA A 104 0.82 11.30 3.92
C ALA A 104 -0.37 12.22 3.59
N LYS A 105 -1.00 12.76 4.64
CA LYS A 105 -2.18 13.64 4.51
C LYS A 105 -1.72 15.08 4.38
N ASN A 106 -2.15 15.79 3.34
CA ASN A 106 -1.85 17.23 3.18
C ASN A 106 -2.56 18.11 4.22
N ASN A 107 -3.71 17.64 4.72
CA ASN A 107 -4.58 18.36 5.63
C ASN A 107 -5.01 17.47 6.81
N PRO A 108 -4.08 17.05 7.70
CA PRO A 108 -4.43 16.27 8.87
C PRO A 108 -5.35 17.08 9.80
N ILE A 109 -6.24 16.38 10.50
CA ILE A 109 -7.12 17.02 11.48
C ILE A 109 -6.31 17.27 12.75
N PRO A 110 -6.19 18.50 13.25
CA PRO A 110 -5.53 18.79 14.51
C PRO A 110 -6.21 18.08 15.67
N LEU A 111 -5.44 17.45 16.52
CA LEU A 111 -5.91 16.76 17.72
C LEU A 111 -5.30 17.40 18.97
N THR A 112 -6.10 17.53 20.03
CA THR A 112 -5.61 18.03 21.31
C THR A 112 -5.07 16.86 22.15
N HIS A 113 -3.78 16.59 22.07
CA HIS A 113 -3.10 15.56 22.84
C HIS A 113 -1.60 15.84 22.98
N ASN A 114 -0.88 15.01 23.70
CA ASN A 114 0.55 15.15 23.96
C ASN A 114 1.43 14.38 22.95
N ARG A 115 1.03 14.33 21.68
CA ARG A 115 1.73 13.68 20.56
C ARG A 115 1.81 14.63 19.38
N TYR A 116 2.69 14.32 18.45
CA TYR A 116 2.63 14.95 17.12
C TYR A 116 1.37 14.53 16.38
N GLU A 117 0.85 15.42 15.53
CA GLU A 117 -0.32 15.14 14.71
C GLU A 117 -0.06 13.94 13.79
N GLN A 118 -0.98 12.98 13.79
CA GLN A 118 -0.86 11.79 12.94
C GLN A 118 -1.17 12.16 11.49
N GLN A 119 -0.13 12.33 10.72
CA GLN A 119 -0.20 12.81 9.34
C GLN A 119 -0.19 11.68 8.31
N PHE A 120 -0.09 10.42 8.69
CA PHE A 120 0.07 9.35 7.72
C PHE A 120 -0.72 8.09 8.07
N GLU A 121 -0.85 7.24 7.05
CA GLU A 121 -1.30 5.85 7.12
C GLU A 121 -0.31 4.97 6.37
N TYR A 122 -0.18 3.71 6.77
CA TYR A 122 0.64 2.74 6.05
C TYR A 122 -0.07 2.25 4.79
N MET A 123 0.67 2.08 3.70
CA MET A 123 0.25 1.37 2.51
C MET A 123 1.22 0.19 2.34
N PHE A 124 0.86 -0.97 2.84
CA PHE A 124 1.67 -2.17 2.68
C PHE A 124 1.45 -2.75 1.28
N ILE A 125 2.52 -2.87 0.51
CA ILE A 125 2.54 -3.53 -0.78
C ILE A 125 2.96 -4.97 -0.56
N LEU A 126 2.00 -5.87 -0.71
CA LEU A 126 2.16 -7.29 -0.44
C LEU A 126 2.07 -8.06 -1.76
N SER A 127 2.96 -8.99 -2.00
CA SER A 127 2.98 -9.72 -3.28
C SER A 127 3.07 -11.22 -3.09
N LYS A 128 2.39 -11.97 -3.94
CA LYS A 128 2.56 -13.42 -4.03
C LYS A 128 3.71 -13.73 -4.99
N GLY A 129 4.89 -13.97 -4.41
CA GLY A 129 6.14 -14.05 -5.16
C GLY A 129 6.64 -12.64 -5.58
N LYS A 130 7.40 -12.57 -6.66
CA LYS A 130 7.90 -11.29 -7.23
C LYS A 130 6.80 -10.63 -8.06
N PRO A 131 6.48 -9.33 -7.83
CA PRO A 131 5.51 -8.62 -8.67
C PRO A 131 5.86 -8.74 -10.16
N LYS A 132 4.87 -9.07 -10.98
CA LYS A 132 5.01 -9.15 -12.45
C LYS A 132 4.75 -7.82 -13.13
N THR A 133 3.92 -6.98 -12.52
CA THR A 133 3.57 -5.65 -13.03
C THR A 133 4.08 -4.59 -12.08
N PHE A 134 4.82 -3.63 -12.61
CA PHE A 134 5.21 -2.42 -11.92
C PHE A 134 5.40 -1.28 -12.92
N ASN A 135 4.47 -0.35 -12.94
CA ASN A 135 4.46 0.85 -13.77
C ASN A 135 4.70 2.07 -12.87
N PRO A 136 5.97 2.45 -12.62
CA PRO A 136 6.26 3.51 -11.66
C PRO A 136 5.72 4.85 -12.12
N ILE A 137 5.09 5.58 -11.22
CA ILE A 137 4.80 6.99 -11.44
C ILE A 137 6.12 7.75 -11.51
N LEU A 138 6.31 8.52 -12.56
CA LEU A 138 7.53 9.29 -12.79
C LEU A 138 7.35 10.73 -12.33
N ILE A 139 8.41 11.28 -11.77
CA ILE A 139 8.53 12.69 -11.40
C ILE A 139 9.74 13.33 -12.07
N ASP A 140 9.69 14.63 -12.29
CA ASP A 140 10.78 15.37 -12.91
C ASP A 140 12.02 15.44 -12.01
N CYS A 141 13.20 15.35 -12.63
CA CYS A 141 14.47 15.56 -11.96
C CYS A 141 14.83 17.05 -11.97
N LYS A 142 15.28 17.58 -10.83
CA LYS A 142 15.67 19.00 -10.71
C LYS A 142 16.95 19.35 -11.51
N ASN A 143 17.89 18.41 -11.65
CA ASN A 143 19.23 18.63 -12.22
C ASN A 143 19.42 17.79 -13.48
N VAL A 144 18.59 18.01 -14.49
CA VAL A 144 18.66 17.27 -15.77
C VAL A 144 20.00 17.49 -16.47
N GLY A 145 20.62 16.40 -16.91
CA GLY A 145 21.85 16.44 -17.70
C GLY A 145 23.14 16.66 -16.90
N VAL A 146 23.05 16.82 -15.57
CA VAL A 146 24.24 16.93 -14.72
C VAL A 146 24.91 15.55 -14.62
N GLU A 147 26.22 15.52 -14.79
CA GLU A 147 27.03 14.31 -14.69
C GLU A 147 27.62 14.17 -13.28
N TYR A 148 27.46 12.98 -12.71
CA TYR A 148 28.00 12.63 -11.40
C TYR A 148 28.95 11.43 -11.53
N ASN A 149 30.12 11.56 -10.96
CA ASN A 149 31.03 10.42 -10.76
C ASN A 149 30.60 9.66 -9.52
N ILE A 150 30.00 8.50 -9.69
CA ILE A 150 29.58 7.64 -8.57
C ILE A 150 30.66 6.59 -8.34
N LYS A 151 31.28 6.66 -7.17
CA LYS A 151 32.08 5.56 -6.63
C LYS A 151 31.12 4.58 -5.96
N ARG A 152 30.79 3.47 -6.61
CA ARG A 152 29.94 2.46 -5.96
C ARG A 152 30.72 1.80 -4.83
N PRO A 153 30.18 1.76 -3.58
CA PRO A 153 30.78 0.97 -2.52
C PRO A 153 30.80 -0.50 -2.97
N GLN A 154 31.93 -1.15 -2.71
CA GLN A 154 32.11 -2.56 -3.07
C GLN A 154 31.07 -3.41 -2.34
N VAL A 155 30.28 -4.16 -3.08
CA VAL A 155 29.50 -5.28 -2.53
C VAL A 155 30.52 -6.34 -2.14
N TYR A 156 30.58 -6.71 -0.86
CA TYR A 156 31.41 -7.78 -0.37
C TYR A 156 30.83 -9.14 -0.81
N ASP A 157 31.21 -9.56 -1.99
CA ASP A 157 31.16 -10.98 -2.35
C ASP A 157 32.56 -11.55 -2.10
N LYS A 158 32.65 -12.59 -1.27
CA LYS A 158 33.94 -13.23 -0.91
C LYS A 158 34.69 -13.83 -2.10
N SER A 159 34.10 -13.85 -3.28
CA SER A 159 34.67 -14.41 -4.52
C SER A 159 35.06 -13.34 -5.56
N ALA A 160 34.70 -12.08 -5.40
CA ALA A 160 34.88 -11.07 -6.44
C ALA A 160 36.19 -10.28 -6.26
N LYS A 161 37.02 -10.32 -7.29
CA LYS A 161 38.16 -9.40 -7.43
C LYS A 161 37.65 -7.96 -7.49
N ARG A 162 38.29 -7.07 -6.67
CA ARG A 162 37.99 -5.63 -6.63
C ARG A 162 38.10 -5.01 -8.02
N HIS A 163 36.99 -4.57 -8.59
CA HIS A 163 36.99 -3.66 -9.71
C HIS A 163 36.34 -2.34 -9.27
N ASN A 164 37.14 -1.30 -9.10
CA ASN A 164 36.63 0.08 -9.02
C ASN A 164 36.06 0.41 -10.40
N ARG A 165 34.74 0.45 -10.54
CA ARG A 165 34.08 1.05 -11.68
C ARG A 165 33.66 2.45 -11.26
N ASP A 166 34.44 3.44 -11.64
CA ASP A 166 33.97 4.82 -11.65
C ASP A 166 32.95 4.89 -12.80
N GLU A 167 31.70 5.05 -12.46
CA GLU A 167 30.61 5.17 -13.43
C GLU A 167 30.17 6.64 -13.48
N VAL A 168 30.22 7.23 -14.65
CA VAL A 168 29.65 8.56 -14.88
C VAL A 168 28.16 8.38 -15.17
N ILE A 169 27.31 8.86 -14.26
CA ILE A 169 25.87 8.83 -14.45
C ILE A 169 25.39 10.24 -14.80
N LYS A 170 24.71 10.34 -15.94
CA LYS A 170 24.02 11.55 -16.35
C LYS A 170 22.58 11.55 -15.82
N THR A 171 22.19 12.61 -15.14
CA THR A 171 20.84 12.72 -14.59
C THR A 171 19.81 12.73 -15.72
N LYS A 172 18.84 11.80 -15.65
CA LYS A 172 17.70 11.72 -16.57
C LYS A 172 16.73 12.87 -16.34
N SER A 173 15.83 13.10 -17.29
CA SER A 173 14.75 14.08 -17.14
C SER A 173 13.75 13.68 -16.05
N THR A 174 13.50 12.38 -15.90
CA THR A 174 12.55 11.84 -14.95
C THR A 174 13.17 10.73 -14.10
N LYS A 175 12.59 10.50 -12.95
CA LYS A 175 12.89 9.36 -12.05
C LYS A 175 11.61 8.79 -11.46
N GLN A 176 11.69 7.60 -10.91
CA GLN A 176 10.57 7.02 -10.14
C GLN A 176 10.24 7.91 -8.94
N ASN A 177 8.95 8.04 -8.65
CA ASN A 177 8.47 8.71 -7.45
C ASN A 177 8.96 7.96 -6.18
N PHE A 178 8.89 8.64 -5.06
CA PHE A 178 9.22 8.06 -3.75
C PHE A 178 8.05 7.22 -3.22
N ASN A 179 8.28 6.47 -2.17
CA ASN A 179 7.26 5.65 -1.50
C ASN A 179 6.48 6.42 -0.40
N ILE A 180 6.59 7.74 -0.37
CA ILE A 180 5.74 8.63 0.43
C ILE A 180 4.89 9.44 -0.52
N TRP A 181 3.58 9.21 -0.51
CA TRP A 181 2.62 9.87 -1.38
C TRP A 181 1.72 10.80 -0.59
N PHE A 182 1.48 11.99 -1.14
CA PHE A 182 0.73 13.04 -0.49
C PHE A 182 -0.64 13.21 -1.13
N TYR A 183 -1.70 13.01 -0.35
CA TYR A 183 -3.08 13.25 -0.79
C TYR A 183 -3.83 14.06 0.27
N SER A 184 -4.82 14.81 -0.17
CA SER A 184 -5.74 15.49 0.75
C SER A 184 -6.80 14.51 1.24
N VAL A 185 -7.13 14.56 2.53
CA VAL A 185 -8.29 13.88 3.09
C VAL A 185 -9.53 14.74 2.92
N GLY A 186 -10.66 14.10 2.73
CA GLY A 186 -11.96 14.74 2.55
C GLY A 186 -12.57 14.42 1.20
N ILE A 187 -13.87 14.56 1.16
CA ILE A 187 -14.68 14.36 -0.03
C ILE A 187 -14.54 15.61 -0.87
N ASP A 188 -14.22 15.46 -2.13
CA ASP A 188 -14.54 16.50 -3.09
C ASP A 188 -16.05 16.76 -2.94
N LYS A 189 -16.46 17.99 -2.62
CA LYS A 189 -17.86 18.35 -2.24
C LYS A 189 -18.93 17.91 -3.24
N LYS A 190 -18.52 17.35 -4.37
CA LYS A 190 -19.39 16.81 -5.43
C LYS A 190 -19.78 15.33 -5.24
N GLN A 191 -19.17 14.60 -4.31
CA GLN A 191 -19.46 13.17 -4.11
C GLN A 191 -19.81 12.91 -2.65
N ASP A 192 -21.05 13.18 -2.26
CA ASP A 192 -21.58 12.65 -1.01
C ASP A 192 -21.84 11.14 -1.21
N THR A 193 -20.88 10.33 -0.87
CA THR A 193 -20.98 8.86 -0.95
C THR A 193 -21.71 8.26 0.25
N GLY A 194 -22.06 9.06 1.25
CA GLY A 194 -22.57 8.58 2.55
C GLY A 194 -21.57 7.75 3.36
N HIS A 195 -20.34 7.54 2.85
CA HIS A 195 -19.31 6.78 3.54
C HIS A 195 -18.48 7.70 4.46
N VAL A 196 -18.31 7.26 5.70
CA VAL A 196 -17.66 8.07 6.76
C VAL A 196 -16.15 8.29 6.57
N ALA A 197 -15.50 7.54 5.68
CA ALA A 197 -14.07 7.64 5.39
C ALA A 197 -13.74 7.16 3.97
N PRO A 198 -14.13 7.90 2.94
CA PRO A 198 -13.81 7.52 1.58
C PRO A 198 -12.31 7.61 1.32
N PHE A 199 -11.78 6.68 0.52
CA PHE A 199 -10.46 6.77 -0.05
C PHE A 199 -10.33 8.00 -0.93
N PRO A 200 -9.16 8.67 -0.96
CA PRO A 200 -8.87 9.60 -2.03
C PRO A 200 -8.87 8.86 -3.38
N GLU A 201 -9.68 9.31 -4.33
CA GLU A 201 -9.78 8.70 -5.66
C GLU A 201 -8.40 8.59 -6.33
N LYS A 202 -7.61 9.65 -6.24
CA LYS A 202 -6.25 9.68 -6.79
C LYS A 202 -5.33 8.63 -6.17
N LEU A 203 -5.45 8.32 -4.88
CA LEU A 203 -4.68 7.25 -4.24
C LEU A 203 -5.01 5.90 -4.89
N SER A 204 -6.31 5.63 -5.07
CA SER A 204 -6.77 4.39 -5.72
C SER A 204 -6.28 4.29 -7.15
N HIS A 205 -6.44 5.36 -7.93
CA HIS A 205 -5.97 5.44 -9.31
C HIS A 205 -4.46 5.16 -9.40
N ASP A 206 -3.66 5.85 -8.59
CA ASP A 206 -2.19 5.76 -8.66
C ASP A 206 -1.70 4.34 -8.31
N HIS A 207 -2.34 3.64 -7.37
CA HIS A 207 -2.03 2.24 -7.11
C HIS A 207 -2.47 1.30 -8.23
N ILE A 208 -3.66 1.50 -8.80
CA ILE A 208 -4.16 0.68 -9.90
C ILE A 208 -3.21 0.79 -11.10
N VAL A 209 -2.85 2.00 -11.49
CA VAL A 209 -1.90 2.22 -12.60
C VAL A 209 -0.53 1.60 -12.31
N SER A 210 -0.06 1.68 -11.06
CA SER A 210 1.26 1.16 -10.69
C SER A 210 1.36 -0.36 -10.71
N TRP A 211 0.29 -1.06 -10.31
CA TRP A 211 0.35 -2.50 -10.02
C TRP A 211 -0.54 -3.38 -10.90
N SER A 212 -1.25 -2.79 -11.86
CA SER A 212 -2.04 -3.54 -12.84
C SER A 212 -1.74 -3.08 -14.28
N ASN A 213 -2.12 -3.91 -15.24
CA ASN A 213 -2.12 -3.58 -16.66
C ASN A 213 -3.57 -3.41 -17.13
N GLU A 214 -3.77 -2.60 -18.19
CA GLU A 214 -5.05 -2.49 -18.90
C GLU A 214 -5.42 -3.81 -19.61
#